data_067aa9b4421e2551c632c696f211a033
#
_entry.id   067aa9b4421e2551c632c696f211a033
#
_cell.length_a   1.000
_cell.length_b   1.000
_cell.length_c   1.000
_cell.angle_alpha   90.00
_cell.angle_beta   90.00
_cell.angle_gamma   90.00
#
_symmetry.space_group_name_H-M   'P 1'
#
loop_
_entity.id
_entity.type
_entity.pdbx_description
1 polymer ?
#
loop_
_entity_poly.entity_id
_entity_poly.type
_entity_poly.pdbx_seq_one_letter_code
_entity_poly.pdbx_strand_id
1 'polypeptide(L)'
;MLENLKIMLGIAADDTDLDGKLNLILSNTTARLKLLLGGIDPPEEMNHIVLDVSIMRFNRIGSEGLASHSVEGESLSFTDNDFDGFNNEIQAWLNSQKENVRGKVRFL
;
A
#
# COMPACT_ATOMS: atom_id res chain seq x y z
N MET A 1 5.58 -10.48 -2.50
CA MET A 1 4.71 -9.38 -3.02
C MET A 1 5.30 -8.72 -4.25
N LEU A 2 6.62 -8.62 -4.36
CA LEU A 2 7.25 -8.03 -5.53
C LEU A 2 6.87 -8.78 -6.81
N GLU A 3 6.89 -10.10 -6.77
CA GLU A 3 6.53 -10.89 -7.93
C GLU A 3 5.12 -10.58 -8.43
N ASN A 4 4.19 -10.49 -7.50
CA ASN A 4 2.81 -10.18 -7.84
C ASN A 4 2.68 -8.80 -8.46
N LEU A 5 3.42 -7.85 -7.92
CA LEU A 5 3.41 -6.50 -8.46
C LEU A 5 3.96 -6.48 -9.87
N LYS A 6 5.03 -7.21 -10.13
CA LYS A 6 5.61 -7.29 -11.47
C LYS A 6 4.63 -7.91 -12.46
N ILE A 7 3.92 -8.95 -12.04
CA ILE A 7 2.92 -9.58 -12.89
C ILE A 7 1.83 -8.58 -13.24
N MET A 8 1.33 -7.84 -12.26
CA MET A 8 0.26 -6.88 -12.47
C MET A 8 0.70 -5.73 -13.39
N LEU A 9 1.97 -5.38 -13.36
CA LEU A 9 2.50 -4.30 -14.17
C LEU A 9 2.99 -4.77 -15.55
N GLY A 10 2.96 -6.08 -15.80
CA GLY A 10 3.42 -6.60 -17.06
C GLY A 10 4.93 -6.64 -17.20
N ILE A 11 5.64 -6.71 -16.08
CA ILE A 11 7.09 -6.76 -16.06
C ILE A 11 7.54 -8.21 -15.97
N ALA A 12 8.48 -8.60 -16.83
CA ALA A 12 9.00 -9.96 -16.83
C ALA A 12 9.70 -10.28 -15.51
N ALA A 13 9.58 -11.51 -15.06
CA ALA A 13 10.15 -11.91 -13.78
C ALA A 13 11.67 -11.74 -13.73
N ASP A 14 12.33 -11.92 -14.87
CA ASP A 14 13.78 -11.79 -14.94
C ASP A 14 14.25 -10.36 -15.21
N ASP A 15 13.33 -9.43 -15.40
CA ASP A 15 13.67 -8.02 -15.57
C ASP A 15 13.76 -7.38 -14.20
N THR A 16 14.98 -7.08 -13.79
CA THR A 16 15.24 -6.55 -12.45
C THR A 16 15.53 -5.06 -12.45
N ASP A 17 15.38 -4.38 -13.59
CA ASP A 17 15.73 -2.97 -13.71
C ASP A 17 14.96 -2.08 -12.73
N LEU A 18 13.71 -2.41 -12.47
CA LEU A 18 12.85 -1.62 -11.61
C LEU A 18 12.66 -2.20 -10.21
N ASP A 19 13.34 -3.30 -9.91
CA ASP A 19 13.12 -3.97 -8.62
C ASP A 19 13.33 -3.05 -7.43
N GLY A 20 14.39 -2.25 -7.46
CA GLY A 20 14.66 -1.32 -6.35
C GLY A 20 13.52 -0.32 -6.16
N LYS A 21 13.04 0.23 -7.26
CA LYS A 21 11.95 1.20 -7.24
C LYS A 21 10.65 0.54 -6.76
N LEU A 22 10.37 -0.65 -7.27
CA LEU A 22 9.16 -1.37 -6.89
C LEU A 22 9.20 -1.76 -5.42
N ASN A 23 10.34 -2.20 -4.93
CA ASN A 23 10.48 -2.53 -3.51
C ASN A 23 10.27 -1.31 -2.63
N LEU A 24 10.78 -0.17 -3.06
CA LEU A 24 10.61 1.06 -2.30
C LEU A 24 9.13 1.45 -2.23
N ILE A 25 8.44 1.36 -3.36
CA ILE A 25 7.01 1.66 -3.41
C ILE A 25 6.23 0.71 -2.48
N LEU A 26 6.54 -0.58 -2.53
CA LEU A 26 5.88 -1.55 -1.67
C LEU A 26 6.15 -1.27 -0.19
N SER A 27 7.39 -0.96 0.14
CA SER A 27 7.75 -0.67 1.53
C SER A 27 7.04 0.56 2.05
N ASN A 28 7.02 1.62 1.25
CA ASN A 28 6.37 2.86 1.65
C ASN A 28 4.86 2.68 1.75
N THR A 29 4.28 1.92 0.84
CA THR A 29 2.84 1.65 0.86
C THR A 29 2.48 0.85 2.11
N THR A 30 3.26 -0.17 2.41
CA THR A 30 3.03 -0.98 3.61
C THR A 30 3.17 -0.15 4.87
N ALA A 31 4.19 0.68 4.93
CA ALA A 31 4.41 1.53 6.10
C ALA A 31 3.26 2.51 6.31
N ARG A 32 2.74 3.07 5.24
CA ARG A 32 1.62 3.99 5.35
C ARG A 32 0.36 3.27 5.80
N LEU A 33 0.11 2.09 5.25
CA LEU A 33 -1.04 1.31 5.69
C LEU A 33 -0.92 0.95 7.16
N LYS A 34 0.28 0.60 7.60
CA LYS A 34 0.53 0.30 9.00
C LYS A 34 0.16 1.49 9.89
N LEU A 35 0.49 2.71 9.47
CA LEU A 35 0.11 3.90 10.21
C LEU A 35 -1.41 4.06 10.27
N LEU A 36 -2.10 3.77 9.19
CA LEU A 36 -3.56 3.85 9.17
C LEU A 36 -4.19 2.80 10.08
N LEU A 37 -3.48 1.71 10.33
CA LEU A 37 -3.95 0.67 11.23
C LEU A 37 -3.53 0.90 12.69
N GLY A 38 -2.95 2.04 12.97
CA GLY A 38 -2.55 2.36 14.33
C GLY A 38 -1.25 1.70 14.76
N GLY A 39 -0.40 1.36 13.81
CA GLY A 39 0.89 0.76 14.11
C GLY A 39 0.90 -0.76 14.05
N ILE A 40 -0.21 -1.36 13.66
CA ILE A 40 -0.30 -2.80 13.53
C ILE A 40 0.17 -3.21 12.13
N ASP A 41 0.95 -4.26 12.06
CA ASP A 41 1.40 -4.76 10.76
C ASP A 41 0.19 -5.21 9.93
N PRO A 42 0.11 -4.81 8.67
CA PRO A 42 -1.03 -5.20 7.84
C PRO A 42 -1.15 -6.71 7.74
N PRO A 43 -2.36 -7.24 7.94
CA PRO A 43 -2.56 -8.67 7.82
C PRO A 43 -2.49 -9.12 6.36
N GLU A 44 -2.32 -10.41 6.17
CA GLU A 44 -2.22 -10.98 4.84
C GLU A 44 -3.45 -10.68 3.99
N GLU A 45 -4.59 -10.62 4.61
CA GLU A 45 -5.85 -10.33 3.92
C GLU A 45 -5.90 -8.90 3.36
N MET A 46 -4.94 -8.06 3.72
CA MET A 46 -4.82 -6.71 3.16
C MET A 46 -3.75 -6.61 2.09
N ASN A 47 -3.16 -7.71 1.68
CA ASN A 47 -2.12 -7.68 0.65
C ASN A 47 -2.64 -7.08 -0.65
N HIS A 48 -3.91 -7.31 -0.98
CA HIS A 48 -4.49 -6.72 -2.18
C HIS A 48 -4.50 -5.20 -2.12
N ILE A 49 -4.68 -4.64 -0.94
CA ILE A 49 -4.66 -3.18 -0.78
C ILE A 49 -3.26 -2.65 -1.06
N VAL A 50 -2.25 -3.30 -0.51
CA VAL A 50 -0.87 -2.88 -0.74
C VAL A 50 -0.53 -2.96 -2.22
N LEU A 51 -0.95 -4.04 -2.88
CA LEU A 51 -0.70 -4.21 -4.31
C LEU A 51 -1.40 -3.13 -5.14
N ASP A 52 -2.69 -2.94 -4.90
CA ASP A 52 -3.46 -1.99 -5.69
C ASP A 52 -2.95 -0.57 -5.52
N VAL A 53 -2.64 -0.18 -4.30
CA VAL A 53 -2.13 1.17 -4.05
C VAL A 53 -0.72 1.32 -4.64
N SER A 54 0.09 0.28 -4.56
CA SER A 54 1.42 0.31 -5.14
C SER A 54 1.36 0.49 -6.66
N ILE A 55 0.41 -0.16 -7.32
CA ILE A 55 0.20 0.00 -8.74
C ILE A 55 -0.19 1.45 -9.07
N MET A 56 -1.11 2.00 -8.29
CA MET A 56 -1.52 3.39 -8.48
C MET A 56 -0.33 4.34 -8.36
N ARG A 57 0.51 4.12 -7.35
CA ARG A 57 1.68 4.96 -7.13
C ARG A 57 2.71 4.82 -8.23
N PHE A 58 2.93 3.59 -8.67
CA PHE A 58 3.85 3.33 -9.76
C PHE A 58 3.39 4.04 -11.02
N ASN A 59 2.12 3.93 -11.36
CA ASN A 59 1.57 4.57 -12.55
C ASN A 59 1.64 6.08 -12.46
N ARG A 60 1.40 6.63 -11.30
CA ARG A 60 1.49 8.08 -11.10
C ARG A 60 2.92 8.56 -11.29
N ILE A 61 3.87 7.88 -10.68
CA ILE A 61 5.27 8.22 -10.80
C ILE A 61 5.72 8.11 -12.25
N GLY A 62 5.33 7.01 -12.90
CA GLY A 62 5.69 6.79 -14.28
C GLY A 62 5.13 7.83 -15.23
N SER A 63 3.88 8.22 -15.01
CA SER A 63 3.23 9.23 -15.82
C SER A 63 3.81 10.60 -15.60
N GLU A 64 3.92 10.98 -14.35
CA GLU A 64 4.35 12.32 -13.99
C GLU A 64 5.85 12.51 -14.13
N GLY A 65 6.58 11.45 -13.95
CA GLY A 65 8.03 11.50 -14.02
C GLY A 65 8.55 12.01 -15.35
N LEU A 66 7.78 11.79 -16.40
CA LEU A 66 8.20 12.22 -17.73
C LEU A 66 8.07 13.72 -17.93
N ALA A 67 7.08 14.31 -17.31
CA ALA A 67 6.77 15.70 -17.54
C ALA A 67 7.06 16.59 -16.37
N SER A 68 7.23 16.03 -15.21
CA SER A 68 7.25 16.83 -13.99
C SER A 68 8.38 16.49 -13.06
N HIS A 69 9.47 16.06 -13.61
CA HIS A 69 10.63 15.88 -12.76
C HIS A 69 10.99 17.16 -12.03
N SER A 70 10.55 18.27 -12.56
CA SER A 70 10.77 19.55 -11.92
C SER A 70 9.92 19.74 -10.66
N VAL A 71 8.86 18.99 -10.55
CA VAL A 71 8.00 19.06 -9.39
C VAL A 71 8.55 18.22 -8.27
N GLU A 72 9.37 17.30 -8.62
CA GLU A 72 10.13 16.51 -7.69
C GLU A 72 9.27 15.77 -6.71
N GLY A 73 9.70 15.89 -5.47
CA GLY A 73 9.13 15.12 -4.43
C GLY A 73 7.68 15.38 -4.15
N GLU A 74 7.19 16.52 -4.53
CA GLU A 74 5.79 16.83 -4.25
C GLU A 74 4.84 15.95 -5.01
N SER A 75 5.07 15.83 -6.30
CA SER A 75 4.21 14.98 -7.10
C SER A 75 4.44 13.52 -6.80
N LEU A 76 5.60 13.21 -6.26
CA LEU A 76 5.93 11.82 -5.92
C LEU A 76 5.51 11.47 -4.51
N SER A 77 4.99 12.43 -3.76
CA SER A 77 4.62 12.15 -2.38
C SER A 77 3.50 11.13 -2.34
N PHE A 78 3.55 10.27 -1.36
CA PHE A 78 2.56 9.25 -1.16
C PHE A 78 1.49 9.81 -0.23
N THR A 79 0.30 9.99 -0.76
CA THR A 79 -0.78 10.60 -0.02
C THR A 79 -1.69 9.53 0.56
N ASP A 80 -2.40 9.90 1.62
CA ASP A 80 -3.37 8.98 2.21
C ASP A 80 -4.59 8.80 1.32
N ASN A 81 -4.79 9.71 0.37
CA ASN A 81 -5.90 9.59 -0.57
C ASN A 81 -5.82 8.33 -1.42
N ASP A 82 -4.62 7.79 -1.56
CA ASP A 82 -4.46 6.54 -2.31
C ASP A 82 -5.22 5.40 -1.68
N PHE A 83 -5.49 5.47 -0.39
CA PHE A 83 -6.22 4.43 0.32
C PHE A 83 -7.72 4.69 0.43
N ASP A 84 -8.20 5.79 -0.11
CA ASP A 84 -9.62 6.16 0.05
C ASP A 84 -10.58 5.08 -0.44
N GLY A 85 -10.24 4.40 -1.51
CA GLY A 85 -11.07 3.35 -2.04
C GLY A 85 -11.18 2.14 -1.14
N PHE A 86 -10.32 2.04 -0.14
CA PHE A 86 -10.28 0.89 0.76
C PHE A 86 -10.69 1.22 2.19
N ASN A 87 -11.18 2.44 2.42
CA ASN A 87 -11.53 2.86 3.77
C ASN A 87 -12.53 1.95 4.44
N ASN A 88 -13.52 1.48 3.70
CA ASN A 88 -14.54 0.60 4.29
C ASN A 88 -13.94 -0.71 4.74
N GLU A 89 -13.06 -1.28 3.94
CA GLU A 89 -12.39 -2.52 4.32
C GLU A 89 -11.49 -2.33 5.52
N ILE A 90 -10.74 -1.24 5.54
CA ILE A 90 -9.83 -0.95 6.63
C ILE A 90 -10.62 -0.74 7.92
N GLN A 91 -11.70 0.02 7.86
CA GLN A 91 -12.52 0.27 9.04
C GLN A 91 -13.21 -0.98 9.53
N ALA A 92 -13.68 -1.81 8.62
CA ALA A 92 -14.32 -3.06 9.00
C ALA A 92 -13.33 -3.96 9.75
N TRP A 93 -12.12 -4.04 9.26
CA TRP A 93 -11.10 -4.83 9.93
C TRP A 93 -10.77 -4.27 11.31
N LEU A 94 -10.59 -2.96 11.40
CA LEU A 94 -10.29 -2.32 12.68
C LEU A 94 -11.41 -2.53 13.68
N ASN A 95 -12.64 -2.45 13.24
CA ASN A 95 -13.79 -2.67 14.12
C ASN A 95 -13.84 -4.10 14.61
N SER A 96 -13.52 -5.05 13.74
CA SER A 96 -13.52 -6.45 14.15
C SER A 96 -12.44 -6.70 15.20
N GLN A 97 -11.31 -6.02 15.12
CA GLN A 97 -10.26 -6.16 16.12
C GLN A 97 -10.70 -5.59 17.46
N LYS A 98 -11.38 -4.46 17.44
CA LYS A 98 -11.90 -3.85 18.67
C LYS A 98 -12.91 -4.76 19.34
N GLU A 99 -13.79 -5.38 18.56
CA GLU A 99 -14.77 -6.28 19.13
C GLU A 99 -14.14 -7.50 19.71
N ASN A 100 -13.11 -8.03 19.08
CA ASN A 100 -12.38 -9.17 19.62
C ASN A 100 -11.78 -8.82 20.99
N VAL A 101 -11.20 -7.64 21.08
CA VAL A 101 -10.61 -7.20 22.35
C VAL A 101 -11.67 -7.02 23.41
N ARG A 102 -12.79 -6.41 23.05
CA ARG A 102 -13.90 -6.25 23.99
C ARG A 102 -14.45 -7.58 24.46
N GLY A 103 -14.55 -8.53 23.55
CA GLY A 103 -15.00 -9.85 23.90
C GLY A 103 -14.12 -10.49 24.93
N LYS A 104 -12.81 -10.34 24.79
CA LYS A 104 -11.86 -10.88 25.74
C LYS A 104 -12.01 -10.20 27.10
N VAL A 105 -12.17 -8.90 27.09
CA VAL A 105 -12.29 -8.14 28.33
C VAL A 105 -13.55 -8.53 29.08
N ARG A 106 -14.62 -8.82 28.38
CA ARG A 106 -15.87 -9.19 29.00
C ARG A 106 -15.78 -10.43 29.86
N PHE A 107 -14.92 -11.33 29.51
CA PHE A 107 -14.80 -12.57 30.25
C PHE A 107 -13.91 -12.46 31.45
N LEU A 108 -13.32 -11.34 31.65
CA LEU A 108 -12.53 -11.10 32.82
C LEU A 108 -13.39 -10.52 33.93
#